data_a651602508afbd4d75e72d44aadf84ee
#
_entry.id   a651602508afbd4d75e72d44aadf84ee
#
_cell.length_a   1.000
_cell.length_b   1.000
_cell.length_c   1.000
_cell.angle_alpha   90.00
_cell.angle_beta   90.00
_cell.angle_gamma   90.00
#
_symmetry.space_group_name_H-M   'P 1'
#
loop_
_entity.id
_entity.type
_entity.pdbx_description
1 polymer ?
#
loop_
_entity_poly.entity_id
_entity_poly.type
_entity_poly.pdbx_seq_one_letter_code
_entity_poly.pdbx_strand_id
1 'polypeptide(L)'
;MAPREVGAMRDCVEELSDAVSGIKKSLGEMKELRGKDFDLKMNDIQTWVSAALTDEDTCTEGFAGKVMNGKVKTVVREKILEVAHMTSNALALINSLAALHG
;
A
#
# COMPACT_ATOMS: atom_id res chain seq x y z
N MET A 1 -4.40 24.35 9.62
CA MET A 1 -5.15 23.07 9.70
C MET A 1 -5.70 22.86 11.10
N ALA A 2 -6.91 22.33 11.21
CA ALA A 2 -7.48 21.95 12.49
C ALA A 2 -6.69 20.81 13.13
N PRO A 3 -6.66 20.68 14.46
CA PRO A 3 -5.92 19.60 15.13
C PRO A 3 -6.28 18.20 14.64
N ARG A 4 -7.56 17.95 14.32
CA ARG A 4 -8.00 16.67 13.77
C ARG A 4 -7.39 16.39 12.40
N GLU A 5 -7.26 17.41 11.58
CA GLU A 5 -6.65 17.32 10.26
C GLU A 5 -5.17 16.99 10.35
N VAL A 6 -4.46 17.61 11.32
CA VAL A 6 -3.05 17.34 11.57
C VAL A 6 -2.87 15.89 12.02
N GLY A 7 -3.76 15.39 12.90
CA GLY A 7 -3.75 14.01 13.35
C GLY A 7 -3.97 13.03 12.21
N ALA A 8 -4.95 13.29 11.36
CA ALA A 8 -5.25 12.45 10.20
C ALA A 8 -4.08 12.43 9.22
N MET A 9 -3.44 13.58 8.98
CA MET A 9 -2.24 13.68 8.15
C MET A 9 -1.08 12.88 8.70
N ARG A 10 -0.84 13.00 10.01
CA ARG A 10 0.25 12.27 10.68
C ARG A 10 0.06 10.76 10.57
N ASP A 11 -1.15 10.28 10.86
CA ASP A 11 -1.48 8.86 10.76
C ASP A 11 -1.31 8.35 9.33
N CYS A 12 -1.76 9.14 8.38
CA CYS A 12 -1.63 8.82 6.96
C CYS A 12 -0.16 8.71 6.54
N VAL A 13 0.69 9.64 6.98
CA VAL A 13 2.13 9.61 6.68
C VAL A 13 2.77 8.36 7.26
N GLU A 14 2.41 7.97 8.47
CA GLU A 14 2.92 6.73 9.08
C GLU A 14 2.51 5.51 8.28
N GLU A 15 1.23 5.42 7.90
CA GLU A 15 0.70 4.31 7.10
C GLU A 15 1.36 4.21 5.74
N LEU A 16 1.55 5.35 5.06
CA LEU A 16 2.24 5.39 3.77
C LEU A 16 3.71 5.00 3.90
N SER A 17 4.36 5.38 5.00
CA SER A 17 5.73 5.00 5.27
C SER A 17 5.86 3.48 5.44
N ASP A 18 4.90 2.87 6.14
CA ASP A 18 4.84 1.42 6.29
C ASP A 18 4.59 0.73 4.95
N ALA A 19 3.71 1.30 4.13
CA ALA A 19 3.44 0.79 2.78
C ALA A 19 4.71 0.81 1.92
N VAL A 20 5.45 1.91 1.94
CA VAL A 20 6.72 2.03 1.19
C VAL A 20 7.72 0.98 1.66
N SER A 21 7.84 0.79 2.98
CA SER A 21 8.72 -0.22 3.55
C SER A 21 8.37 -1.63 3.07
N GLY A 22 7.09 -1.97 3.07
CA GLY A 22 6.60 -3.27 2.58
C GLY A 22 6.89 -3.47 1.10
N ILE A 23 6.67 -2.44 0.29
CA ILE A 23 6.94 -2.49 -1.15
C ILE A 23 8.44 -2.69 -1.40
N LYS A 24 9.31 -1.98 -0.68
CA LYS A 24 10.76 -2.13 -0.80
C LYS A 24 11.23 -3.55 -0.46
N LYS A 25 10.69 -4.12 0.61
CA LYS A 25 10.98 -5.51 0.98
C LYS A 25 10.54 -6.48 -0.11
N SER A 26 9.37 -6.24 -0.68
CA SER A 26 8.82 -7.05 -1.77
C SER A 26 9.72 -7.01 -3.00
N LEU A 27 10.19 -5.83 -3.37
CA LEU A 27 11.12 -5.67 -4.50
C LEU A 27 12.44 -6.42 -4.26
N GLY A 28 12.93 -6.40 -3.02
CA GLY A 28 14.12 -7.15 -2.64
C GLY A 28 13.95 -8.65 -2.82
N GLU A 29 12.81 -9.19 -2.38
CA GLU A 29 12.49 -10.61 -2.53
C GLU A 29 12.29 -11.00 -3.99
N MET A 30 11.69 -10.12 -4.80
CA MET A 30 11.48 -10.37 -6.23
C MET A 30 12.77 -10.59 -7.00
N LYS A 31 13.87 -9.98 -6.58
CA LYS A 31 15.18 -10.13 -7.23
C LYS A 31 15.73 -11.54 -7.06
N GLU A 32 15.24 -12.28 -6.09
CA GLU A 32 15.74 -13.59 -5.72
C GLU A 32 14.68 -14.70 -5.83
N LEU A 33 13.69 -14.52 -6.70
CA LEU A 33 12.63 -15.51 -6.92
C LEU A 33 13.14 -16.71 -7.72
N ARG A 34 13.97 -17.55 -7.10
CA ARG A 34 14.53 -18.74 -7.74
C ARG A 34 14.59 -19.90 -6.75
N GLY A 35 14.46 -21.11 -7.28
CA GLY A 35 14.74 -22.31 -6.55
C GLY A 35 13.72 -22.70 -5.50
N LYS A 36 14.19 -23.33 -4.43
CA LYS A 36 13.35 -23.96 -3.41
C LYS A 36 12.56 -22.98 -2.57
N ASP A 37 13.01 -21.74 -2.49
CA ASP A 37 12.39 -20.72 -1.64
C ASP A 37 11.31 -19.90 -2.37
N PHE A 38 10.99 -20.26 -3.61
CA PHE A 38 10.03 -19.49 -4.41
C PHE A 38 8.71 -19.28 -3.68
N ASP A 39 8.10 -20.37 -3.19
CA ASP A 39 6.78 -20.28 -2.55
C ASP A 39 6.83 -19.45 -1.28
N LEU A 40 7.89 -19.59 -0.49
CA LEU A 40 8.06 -18.84 0.74
C LEU A 40 8.22 -17.34 0.45
N LYS A 41 9.08 -17.00 -0.51
CA LYS A 41 9.31 -15.61 -0.93
C LYS A 41 8.07 -15.00 -1.56
N MET A 42 7.35 -15.77 -2.38
CA MET A 42 6.11 -15.30 -2.99
C MET A 42 5.05 -15.01 -1.93
N ASN A 43 4.95 -15.85 -0.91
CA ASN A 43 4.04 -15.62 0.20
C ASN A 43 4.38 -14.34 0.95
N ASP A 44 5.66 -14.07 1.18
CA ASP A 44 6.13 -12.83 1.82
C ASP A 44 5.75 -11.62 0.97
N ILE A 45 5.99 -11.67 -0.33
CA ILE A 45 5.66 -10.59 -1.27
C ILE A 45 4.16 -10.30 -1.23
N GLN A 46 3.33 -11.33 -1.32
CA GLN A 46 1.87 -11.18 -1.27
C GLN A 46 1.43 -10.54 0.03
N THR A 47 2.01 -10.95 1.15
CA THR A 47 1.70 -10.42 2.47
C THR A 47 2.08 -8.95 2.57
N TRP A 48 3.29 -8.59 2.17
CA TRP A 48 3.78 -7.21 2.27
C TRP A 48 3.03 -6.26 1.34
N VAL A 49 2.73 -6.68 0.11
CA VAL A 49 1.99 -5.84 -0.85
C VAL A 49 0.54 -5.69 -0.42
N SER A 50 -0.08 -6.75 0.11
CA SER A 50 -1.44 -6.67 0.66
C SER A 50 -1.50 -5.72 1.87
N ALA A 51 -0.49 -5.78 2.74
CA ALA A 51 -0.40 -4.87 3.88
C ALA A 51 -0.22 -3.42 3.42
N ALA A 52 0.59 -3.20 2.38
CA ALA A 52 0.78 -1.86 1.80
C ALA A 52 -0.54 -1.30 1.27
N LEU A 53 -1.32 -2.13 0.57
CA LEU A 53 -2.64 -1.71 0.06
C LEU A 53 -3.58 -1.35 1.21
N THR A 54 -3.59 -2.14 2.28
CA THR A 54 -4.39 -1.86 3.47
C THR A 54 -3.99 -0.54 4.11
N ASP A 55 -2.68 -0.26 4.22
CA ASP A 55 -2.18 1.00 4.77
C ASP A 55 -2.63 2.19 3.92
N GLU A 56 -2.58 2.06 2.59
CA GLU A 56 -3.02 3.10 1.66
C GLU A 56 -4.53 3.34 1.78
N ASP A 57 -5.32 2.27 1.88
CA ASP A 57 -6.77 2.36 2.05
C ASP A 57 -7.14 2.99 3.39
N THR A 58 -6.44 2.64 4.46
CA THR A 58 -6.66 3.22 5.79
C THR A 58 -6.37 4.72 5.77
N CYS A 59 -5.28 5.12 5.10
CA CYS A 59 -4.96 6.53 4.91
C CYS A 59 -6.09 7.25 4.18
N THR A 60 -6.61 6.66 3.08
CA THR A 60 -7.70 7.23 2.30
C THR A 60 -8.97 7.38 3.14
N GLU A 61 -9.31 6.38 3.93
CA GLU A 61 -10.48 6.41 4.81
C GLU A 61 -10.39 7.53 5.85
N GLY A 62 -9.19 7.78 6.37
CA GLY A 62 -8.96 8.88 7.30
C GLY A 62 -9.27 10.24 6.70
N PHE A 63 -9.21 10.38 5.37
CA PHE A 63 -9.55 11.59 4.64
C PHE A 63 -10.99 11.60 4.11
N ALA A 64 -11.74 10.51 4.24
CA ALA A 64 -13.12 10.41 3.72
C ALA A 64 -14.15 11.05 4.64
N GLY A 65 -13.86 11.17 5.92
CA GLY A 65 -14.79 11.70 6.92
C GLY A 65 -14.81 13.21 6.97
N LYS A 66 -15.52 13.74 7.98
CA LYS A 66 -15.68 15.18 8.20
C LYS A 66 -14.44 15.85 8.82
N VAL A 67 -13.37 15.09 9.02
CA VAL A 67 -12.15 15.56 9.70
C VAL A 67 -11.42 16.60 8.87
N MET A 68 -11.48 16.48 7.55
CA MET A 68 -10.84 17.42 6.63
C MET A 68 -11.82 17.90 5.57
N ASN A 69 -11.75 19.16 5.22
CA ASN A 69 -12.58 19.79 4.21
C ASN A 69 -11.72 20.53 3.18
N GLY A 70 -12.26 20.73 1.97
CA GLY A 70 -11.68 21.58 0.95
C GLY A 70 -10.74 20.90 0.00
N LYS A 71 -9.94 21.71 -0.70
CA LYS A 71 -9.06 21.28 -1.79
C LYS A 71 -7.95 20.34 -1.34
N VAL A 72 -7.39 20.58 -0.16
CA VAL A 72 -6.31 19.74 0.37
C VAL A 72 -6.77 18.29 0.52
N LYS A 73 -7.95 18.11 1.12
CA LYS A 73 -8.57 16.79 1.26
C LYS A 73 -8.73 16.10 -0.09
N THR A 74 -9.30 16.81 -1.06
CA THR A 74 -9.59 16.25 -2.39
C THR A 74 -8.30 15.85 -3.10
N VAL A 75 -7.31 16.73 -3.13
CA VAL A 75 -6.04 16.49 -3.82
C VAL A 75 -5.28 15.33 -3.18
N VAL A 76 -5.16 15.32 -1.87
CA VAL A 76 -4.44 14.26 -1.15
C VAL A 76 -5.13 12.93 -1.36
N ARG A 77 -6.45 12.89 -1.22
CA ARG A 77 -7.24 11.66 -1.42
C ARG A 77 -7.08 11.11 -2.83
N GLU A 78 -7.15 11.97 -3.85
CA GLU A 78 -6.97 11.54 -5.23
C GLU A 78 -5.59 10.92 -5.48
N LYS A 79 -4.53 11.52 -4.93
CA LYS A 79 -3.17 11.00 -5.07
C LYS A 79 -3.00 9.64 -4.38
N ILE A 80 -3.55 9.49 -3.20
CA ILE A 80 -3.50 8.23 -2.45
C ILE A 80 -4.27 7.14 -3.18
N LEU A 81 -5.44 7.47 -3.74
CA LEU A 81 -6.24 6.53 -4.52
C LEU A 81 -5.50 6.07 -5.78
N GLU A 82 -4.75 6.97 -6.44
CA GLU A 82 -3.92 6.59 -7.59
C GLU A 82 -2.86 5.57 -7.18
N VAL A 83 -2.18 5.82 -6.06
CA VAL A 83 -1.16 4.90 -5.54
C VAL A 83 -1.77 3.57 -5.14
N ALA A 84 -2.90 3.58 -4.45
CA ALA A 84 -3.61 2.36 -4.06
C ALA A 84 -4.04 1.54 -5.28
N HIS A 85 -4.46 2.21 -6.34
CA HIS A 85 -4.83 1.56 -7.60
C HIS A 85 -3.62 0.84 -8.22
N MET A 86 -2.46 1.50 -8.26
CA MET A 86 -1.22 0.89 -8.75
C MET A 86 -0.79 -0.29 -7.90
N THR A 87 -0.90 -0.18 -6.58
CA THR A 87 -0.59 -1.26 -5.66
C THR A 87 -1.51 -2.46 -5.87
N SER A 88 -2.81 -2.20 -6.06
CA SER A 88 -3.81 -3.24 -6.35
C SER A 88 -3.48 -3.97 -7.65
N ASN A 89 -3.12 -3.24 -8.70
CA ASN A 89 -2.72 -3.82 -9.98
C ASN A 89 -1.46 -4.68 -9.83
N ALA A 90 -0.48 -4.20 -9.07
CA ALA A 90 0.74 -4.94 -8.80
C ALA A 90 0.43 -6.24 -8.05
N LEU A 91 -0.45 -6.19 -7.06
CA LEU A 91 -0.86 -7.37 -6.30
C LEU A 91 -1.56 -8.40 -7.20
N ALA A 92 -2.40 -7.95 -8.12
CA ALA A 92 -3.06 -8.83 -9.08
C ALA A 92 -2.04 -9.56 -9.95
N LEU A 93 -1.01 -8.86 -10.43
CA LEU A 93 0.07 -9.46 -11.21
C LEU A 93 0.88 -10.47 -10.38
N ILE A 94 1.18 -10.13 -9.14
CA ILE A 94 1.89 -11.00 -8.21
C ILE A 94 1.08 -12.29 -7.98
N ASN A 95 -0.22 -12.17 -7.75
CA ASN A 95 -1.10 -13.30 -7.54
C ASN A 95 -1.18 -14.19 -8.79
N SER A 96 -1.20 -13.58 -9.97
CA SER A 96 -1.18 -14.32 -11.25
C SER A 96 0.13 -15.09 -11.41
N LEU A 97 1.25 -14.49 -11.07
CA LEU A 97 2.56 -15.15 -11.13
C LEU A 97 2.61 -16.34 -10.16
N ALA A 98 2.11 -16.17 -8.94
CA ALA A 98 2.05 -17.23 -7.96
C ALA A 98 1.22 -18.41 -8.46
N ALA A 99 0.07 -18.14 -9.06
CA ALA A 99 -0.82 -19.15 -9.62
C ALA A 99 -0.17 -19.93 -10.78
N LEU A 100 0.57 -19.23 -11.63
CA LEU A 100 1.25 -19.83 -12.78
C LEU A 100 2.41 -20.75 -12.37
N HIS A 101 3.08 -20.40 -11.28
CA HIS A 101 4.19 -21.21 -10.78
C HIS A 101 3.72 -22.51 -10.16
N GLY A 102 2.58 -22.44 -9.46
CA GLY A 102 1.99 -23.59 -8.78
C GLY A 102 1.66 -24.70 -9.70
#